data_6be24ee69507ce2f4fe1aeb6e8313f5d
#
_entry.id   6be24ee69507ce2f4fe1aeb6e8313f5d
#
_cell.length_a   1.000
_cell.length_b   1.000
_cell.length_c   1.000
_cell.angle_alpha   90.00
_cell.angle_beta   90.00
_cell.angle_gamma   90.00
#
_symmetry.space_group_name_H-M   'P 1'
#
loop_
_entity.id
_entity.type
_entity.pdbx_description
1 polymer ?
#
loop_
_entity_poly.entity_id
_entity_poly.type
_entity_poly.pdbx_seq_one_letter_code
_entity_poly.pdbx_strand_id
1 'polypeptide(L)'
;STLSLHDALPSSTTALINVFTNLFIGISLGANVLAARFYAAGKDEEMSETVHTSILLALISGIIMAVLGVIFARICLELMDTPDDVIDLSTLYMRIYFLGMPFFMLYNYGAAILRAVGDTKRPLVFLIISGCANALLNLFFVIVCHLSVAGVGIGTVISQLISCILVLRCLYQTEGSYQLRFSKLSRSEEHTSELQSHHDLVCRLLLEK
;
A
#
# COMPACT_ATOMS: atom_id res chain seq x y z
N SER A 1 24.02 2.24 -27.68
CA SER A 1 22.57 2.22 -27.47
C SER A 1 22.09 1.40 -26.26
N THR A 2 22.99 0.81 -25.47
CA THR A 2 22.66 0.10 -24.22
C THR A 2 22.29 1.05 -23.06
N LEU A 3 22.74 2.30 -23.10
CA LEU A 3 22.38 3.31 -22.08
C LEU A 3 20.90 3.72 -22.15
N SER A 4 20.32 3.79 -23.36
CA SER A 4 18.90 4.17 -23.54
C SER A 4 17.94 3.07 -23.09
N LEU A 5 18.37 1.81 -23.09
CA LEU A 5 17.58 0.67 -22.65
C LEU A 5 17.44 0.63 -21.12
N HIS A 6 18.53 0.96 -20.40
CA HIS A 6 18.57 1.03 -18.94
C HIS A 6 17.71 2.18 -18.39
N ASP A 7 17.51 3.25 -19.16
CA ASP A 7 16.71 4.41 -18.76
C ASP A 7 15.22 4.25 -19.10
N ALA A 8 14.88 3.45 -20.12
CA ALA A 8 13.49 3.25 -20.55
C ALA A 8 12.70 2.26 -19.66
N LEU A 9 13.37 1.23 -19.14
CA LEU A 9 12.78 0.23 -18.23
C LEU A 9 12.19 0.85 -16.94
N PRO A 10 12.90 1.76 -16.24
CA PRO A 10 12.35 2.36 -15.02
C PRO A 10 11.20 3.34 -15.30
N SER A 11 11.18 4.01 -16.45
CA SER A 11 10.22 5.10 -16.67
C SER A 11 8.80 4.61 -16.91
N SER A 12 8.58 3.61 -17.75
CA SER A 12 7.24 3.11 -18.08
C SER A 12 6.61 2.34 -16.92
N THR A 13 7.35 1.40 -16.32
CA THR A 13 6.87 0.64 -15.16
C THR A 13 6.63 1.53 -13.95
N THR A 14 7.54 2.49 -13.70
CA THR A 14 7.43 3.43 -12.58
C THR A 14 6.24 4.37 -12.75
N ALA A 15 5.95 4.84 -13.96
CA ALA A 15 4.80 5.71 -14.22
C ALA A 15 3.47 5.00 -13.90
N LEU A 16 3.29 3.76 -14.36
CA LEU A 16 2.09 2.96 -14.06
C LEU A 16 1.95 2.67 -12.58
N ILE A 17 3.02 2.20 -11.94
CA ILE A 17 3.04 1.94 -10.50
C ILE A 17 2.66 3.20 -9.73
N ASN A 18 3.20 4.37 -10.10
CA ASN A 18 2.90 5.64 -9.45
C ASN A 18 1.43 6.05 -9.62
N VAL A 19 0.83 5.87 -10.79
CA VAL A 19 -0.60 6.20 -11.00
C VAL A 19 -1.48 5.37 -10.07
N PHE A 20 -1.30 4.05 -10.06
CA PHE A 20 -2.07 3.17 -9.19
C PHE A 20 -1.79 3.44 -7.71
N THR A 21 -0.54 3.59 -7.34
CA THR A 21 -0.13 3.86 -5.95
C THR A 21 -0.72 5.17 -5.43
N ASN A 22 -0.64 6.26 -6.21
CA ASN A 22 -1.19 7.56 -5.80
C ASN A 22 -2.71 7.56 -5.71
N LEU A 23 -3.41 6.84 -6.59
CA LEU A 23 -4.86 6.65 -6.48
C LEU A 23 -5.24 6.05 -5.12
N PHE A 24 -4.57 4.98 -4.70
CA PHE A 24 -4.87 4.29 -3.44
C PHE A 24 -4.35 5.01 -2.19
N ILE A 25 -3.23 5.73 -2.29
CA ILE A 25 -2.81 6.64 -1.22
C ILE A 25 -3.88 7.73 -1.02
N GLY A 26 -4.45 8.26 -2.09
CA GLY A 26 -5.57 9.22 -2.01
C GLY A 26 -6.76 8.66 -1.22
N ILE A 27 -7.11 7.40 -1.44
CA ILE A 27 -8.18 6.74 -0.68
C ILE A 27 -7.80 6.59 0.82
N SER A 28 -6.54 6.26 1.14
CA SER A 28 -6.07 6.16 2.53
C SER A 28 -6.13 7.49 3.29
N LEU A 29 -6.06 8.63 2.58
CA LEU A 29 -6.23 9.95 3.19
C LEU A 29 -7.64 10.17 3.73
N GLY A 30 -8.68 9.61 3.07
CA GLY A 30 -10.04 9.61 3.59
C GLY A 30 -10.15 8.92 4.95
N ALA A 31 -9.54 7.75 5.11
CA ALA A 31 -9.48 7.03 6.38
C ALA A 31 -8.74 7.83 7.47
N ASN A 32 -7.66 8.54 7.10
CA ASN A 32 -6.92 9.42 8.01
C ASN A 32 -7.81 10.55 8.54
N VAL A 33 -8.55 11.24 7.68
CA VAL A 33 -9.44 12.36 8.07
C VAL A 33 -10.53 11.88 9.01
N LEU A 34 -11.15 10.73 8.73
CA LEU A 34 -12.21 10.15 9.54
C LEU A 34 -11.68 9.73 10.93
N ALA A 35 -10.55 9.03 10.97
CA ALA A 35 -9.89 8.63 12.20
C ALA A 35 -9.48 9.85 13.06
N ALA A 36 -8.91 10.90 12.45
CA ALA A 36 -8.54 12.14 13.15
C ALA A 36 -9.77 12.83 13.75
N ARG A 37 -10.89 12.86 13.02
CA ARG A 37 -12.15 13.45 13.51
C ARG A 37 -12.71 12.73 14.72
N PHE A 38 -12.80 11.40 14.69
CA PHE A 38 -13.31 10.62 15.81
C PHE A 38 -12.37 10.64 17.01
N TYR A 39 -11.06 10.59 16.79
CA TYR A 39 -10.06 10.71 17.85
C TYR A 39 -10.14 12.07 18.55
N ALA A 40 -10.23 13.17 17.78
CA ALA A 40 -10.35 14.52 18.35
C ALA A 40 -11.68 14.76 19.09
N ALA A 41 -12.74 14.06 18.69
CA ALA A 41 -14.05 14.12 19.34
C ALA A 41 -14.18 13.22 20.58
N GLY A 42 -13.14 12.43 20.92
CA GLY A 42 -13.15 11.48 22.04
C GLY A 42 -14.15 10.33 21.86
N LYS A 43 -14.48 9.99 20.61
CA LYS A 43 -15.44 8.94 20.25
C LYS A 43 -14.69 7.61 20.05
N ASP A 44 -14.45 6.90 21.14
CA ASP A 44 -13.61 5.69 21.16
C ASP A 44 -14.19 4.51 20.39
N GLU A 45 -15.52 4.36 20.38
CA GLU A 45 -16.18 3.28 19.69
C GLU A 45 -16.11 3.47 18.17
N GLU A 46 -16.49 4.64 17.67
CA GLU A 46 -16.40 5.01 16.25
C GLU A 46 -14.95 5.02 15.75
N MET A 47 -13.99 5.40 16.61
CA MET A 47 -12.56 5.29 16.28
C MET A 47 -12.14 3.84 16.12
N SER A 48 -12.54 2.95 17.03
CA SER A 48 -12.25 1.52 16.93
C SER A 48 -12.85 0.90 15.66
N GLU A 49 -14.09 1.23 15.32
CA GLU A 49 -14.72 0.78 14.08
C GLU A 49 -13.98 1.28 12.84
N THR A 50 -13.61 2.55 12.82
CA THR A 50 -12.84 3.16 11.72
C THR A 50 -11.51 2.45 11.50
N VAL A 51 -10.79 2.08 12.57
CA VAL A 51 -9.52 1.34 12.49
C VAL A 51 -9.74 -0.04 11.84
N HIS A 52 -10.70 -0.82 12.33
CA HIS A 52 -10.93 -2.17 11.82
C HIS A 52 -11.39 -2.16 10.37
N THR A 53 -12.31 -1.25 10.03
CA THR A 53 -12.80 -1.10 8.65
C THR A 53 -11.71 -0.61 7.71
N SER A 54 -10.86 0.31 8.14
CA SER A 54 -9.73 0.79 7.35
C SER A 54 -8.74 -0.33 7.03
N ILE A 55 -8.42 -1.18 7.99
CA ILE A 55 -7.53 -2.32 7.79
C ILE A 55 -8.15 -3.37 6.85
N LEU A 56 -9.44 -3.65 7.01
CA LEU A 56 -10.16 -4.56 6.11
C LEU A 56 -10.21 -4.01 4.69
N LEU A 57 -10.53 -2.72 4.53
CA LEU A 57 -10.54 -2.04 3.22
C LEU A 57 -9.16 -2.05 2.57
N ALA A 58 -8.09 -1.83 3.34
CA ALA A 58 -6.72 -1.93 2.87
C ALA A 58 -6.40 -3.32 2.34
N LEU A 59 -6.82 -4.37 3.04
CA LEU A 59 -6.59 -5.74 2.63
C LEU A 59 -7.35 -6.07 1.34
N ILE A 60 -8.66 -5.77 1.29
CA ILE A 60 -9.51 -6.03 0.12
C ILE A 60 -9.00 -5.26 -1.10
N SER A 61 -8.77 -3.95 -0.98
CA SER A 61 -8.27 -3.13 -2.06
C SER A 61 -6.89 -3.58 -2.54
N GLY A 62 -6.01 -3.97 -1.61
CA GLY A 62 -4.69 -4.51 -1.94
C GLY A 62 -4.76 -5.82 -2.71
N ILE A 63 -5.65 -6.74 -2.34
CA ILE A 63 -5.88 -8.00 -3.05
C ILE A 63 -6.46 -7.74 -4.45
N ILE A 64 -7.46 -6.87 -4.57
CA ILE A 64 -8.03 -6.49 -5.87
C ILE A 64 -6.93 -5.94 -6.77
N MET A 65 -6.09 -5.04 -6.25
CA MET A 65 -4.97 -4.48 -7.01
C MET A 65 -3.92 -5.51 -7.39
N ALA A 66 -3.62 -6.45 -6.51
CA ALA A 66 -2.69 -7.54 -6.83
C ALA A 66 -3.22 -8.37 -8.00
N VAL A 67 -4.49 -8.76 -7.95
CA VAL A 67 -5.13 -9.56 -9.02
C VAL A 67 -5.17 -8.79 -10.33
N LEU A 68 -5.69 -7.57 -10.32
CA LEU A 68 -5.77 -6.73 -11.53
C LEU A 68 -4.37 -6.42 -12.09
N GLY A 69 -3.43 -6.06 -11.23
CA GLY A 69 -2.06 -5.75 -11.63
C GLY A 69 -1.35 -6.94 -12.27
N VAL A 70 -1.49 -8.15 -11.72
CA VAL A 70 -0.89 -9.37 -12.30
C VAL A 70 -1.49 -9.71 -13.66
N ILE A 71 -2.83 -9.56 -13.82
CA ILE A 71 -3.53 -9.87 -15.06
C ILE A 71 -3.20 -8.83 -16.14
N PHE A 72 -3.29 -7.55 -15.81
CA PHE A 72 -3.18 -6.46 -16.79
C PHE A 72 -1.77 -5.92 -16.98
N ALA A 73 -0.77 -6.38 -16.21
CA ALA A 73 0.60 -5.86 -16.28
C ALA A 73 1.15 -5.80 -17.71
N ARG A 74 1.00 -6.87 -18.50
CA ARG A 74 1.51 -6.93 -19.86
C ARG A 74 0.76 -5.96 -20.80
N ILE A 75 -0.57 -5.97 -20.74
CA ILE A 75 -1.42 -5.10 -21.56
C ILE A 75 -1.09 -3.63 -21.31
N CYS A 76 -0.92 -3.25 -20.06
CA CYS A 76 -0.54 -1.88 -19.70
C CYS A 76 0.83 -1.48 -20.26
N LEU A 77 1.82 -2.39 -20.25
CA LEU A 77 3.14 -2.13 -20.81
C LEU A 77 3.13 -2.04 -22.34
N GLU A 78 2.33 -2.87 -23.01
CA GLU A 78 2.11 -2.81 -24.46
C GLU A 78 1.45 -1.47 -24.85
N LEU A 79 0.45 -1.00 -24.10
CA LEU A 79 -0.22 0.29 -24.33
C LEU A 79 0.73 1.50 -24.11
N MET A 80 1.81 1.30 -23.39
CA MET A 80 2.84 2.34 -23.14
C MET A 80 4.01 2.27 -24.12
N ASP A 81 3.87 1.52 -25.22
CA ASP A 81 4.92 1.34 -26.24
C ASP A 81 6.27 0.88 -25.62
N THR A 82 6.21 -0.04 -24.63
CA THR A 82 7.41 -0.60 -24.03
C THR A 82 8.14 -1.46 -25.06
N PRO A 83 9.46 -1.28 -25.30
CA PRO A 83 10.21 -2.04 -26.29
C PRO A 83 10.14 -3.55 -26.06
N ASP A 84 10.03 -4.32 -27.16
CA ASP A 84 9.85 -5.78 -27.14
C ASP A 84 10.99 -6.54 -26.43
N ASP A 85 12.20 -6.00 -26.47
CA ASP A 85 13.40 -6.58 -25.84
C ASP A 85 13.38 -6.52 -24.31
N VAL A 86 12.54 -5.67 -23.71
CA VAL A 86 12.46 -5.50 -22.25
C VAL A 86 11.08 -5.80 -21.69
N ILE A 87 10.06 -5.98 -22.51
CA ILE A 87 8.66 -6.13 -22.07
C ILE A 87 8.44 -7.33 -21.15
N ASP A 88 9.10 -8.45 -21.41
CA ASP A 88 8.96 -9.68 -20.61
C ASP A 88 9.57 -9.49 -19.21
N LEU A 89 10.73 -8.85 -19.11
CA LEU A 89 11.37 -8.55 -17.82
C LEU A 89 10.57 -7.51 -17.02
N SER A 90 10.06 -6.49 -17.71
CA SER A 90 9.19 -5.46 -17.12
C SER A 90 7.88 -6.05 -16.61
N THR A 91 7.28 -6.96 -17.39
CA THR A 91 6.05 -7.67 -17.00
C THR A 91 6.29 -8.53 -15.76
N LEU A 92 7.41 -9.25 -15.70
CA LEU A 92 7.78 -10.07 -14.53
C LEU A 92 7.95 -9.20 -13.29
N TYR A 93 8.70 -8.11 -13.39
CA TYR A 93 8.88 -7.16 -12.28
C TYR A 93 7.55 -6.60 -11.79
N MET A 94 6.70 -6.16 -12.72
CA MET A 94 5.42 -5.55 -12.41
C MET A 94 4.48 -6.55 -11.73
N ARG A 95 4.43 -7.80 -12.20
CA ARG A 95 3.64 -8.86 -11.55
C ARG A 95 4.12 -9.13 -10.13
N ILE A 96 5.43 -9.25 -9.91
CA ILE A 96 6.00 -9.42 -8.56
C ILE A 96 5.65 -8.23 -7.68
N TYR A 97 5.80 -7.02 -8.18
CA TYR A 97 5.47 -5.79 -7.44
C TYR A 97 4.00 -5.74 -7.01
N PHE A 98 3.07 -6.07 -7.93
CA PHE A 98 1.64 -6.07 -7.62
C PHE A 98 1.25 -7.14 -6.59
N LEU A 99 1.97 -8.26 -6.50
CA LEU A 99 1.78 -9.23 -5.42
C LEU A 99 2.11 -8.63 -4.03
N GLY A 100 2.94 -7.61 -3.97
CA GLY A 100 3.23 -6.85 -2.74
C GLY A 100 2.16 -5.83 -2.35
N MET A 101 1.20 -5.50 -3.23
CA MET A 101 0.20 -4.46 -2.99
C MET A 101 -0.63 -4.62 -1.71
N PRO A 102 -1.06 -5.81 -1.29
CA PRO A 102 -1.76 -5.97 -0.01
C PRO A 102 -0.95 -5.46 1.18
N PHE A 103 0.35 -5.77 1.22
CA PHE A 103 1.24 -5.32 2.29
C PHE A 103 1.47 -3.81 2.24
N PHE A 104 1.63 -3.26 1.05
CA PHE A 104 1.76 -1.83 0.82
C PHE A 104 0.51 -1.06 1.28
N MET A 105 -0.68 -1.55 0.94
CA MET A 105 -1.94 -0.93 1.36
C MET A 105 -2.11 -0.99 2.89
N LEU A 106 -1.88 -2.15 3.50
CA LEU A 106 -1.96 -2.32 4.95
C LEU A 106 -1.02 -1.35 5.69
N TYR A 107 0.21 -1.17 5.19
CA TYR A 107 1.12 -0.18 5.75
C TYR A 107 0.58 1.24 5.61
N ASN A 108 0.09 1.64 4.43
CA ASN A 108 -0.39 3.00 4.20
C ASN A 108 -1.59 3.36 5.08
N TYR A 109 -2.58 2.47 5.19
CA TYR A 109 -3.74 2.69 6.04
C TYR A 109 -3.38 2.67 7.53
N GLY A 110 -2.56 1.71 7.97
CA GLY A 110 -2.08 1.67 9.35
C GLY A 110 -1.25 2.91 9.73
N ALA A 111 -0.37 3.36 8.83
CA ALA A 111 0.38 4.60 9.01
C ALA A 111 -0.52 5.84 9.01
N ALA A 112 -1.60 5.84 8.22
CA ALA A 112 -2.60 6.92 8.21
C ALA A 112 -3.31 7.03 9.58
N ILE A 113 -3.70 5.89 10.17
CA ILE A 113 -4.31 5.84 11.51
C ILE A 113 -3.34 6.38 12.57
N LEU A 114 -2.07 5.97 12.55
CA LEU A 114 -1.07 6.49 13.51
C LEU A 114 -0.86 7.99 13.33
N ARG A 115 -0.81 8.50 12.11
CA ARG A 115 -0.73 9.96 11.86
C ARG A 115 -1.98 10.70 12.33
N ALA A 116 -3.15 10.12 12.20
CA ALA A 116 -4.42 10.71 12.66
C ALA A 116 -4.45 10.96 14.17
N VAL A 117 -3.81 10.09 14.96
CA VAL A 117 -3.67 10.24 16.42
C VAL A 117 -2.44 11.05 16.83
N GLY A 118 -1.74 11.67 15.88
CA GLY A 118 -0.57 12.52 16.11
C GLY A 118 0.77 11.80 16.16
N ASP A 119 0.80 10.48 16.01
CA ASP A 119 2.04 9.70 15.98
C ASP A 119 2.62 9.63 14.57
N THR A 120 3.43 10.60 14.23
CA THR A 120 4.13 10.64 12.92
C THR A 120 5.50 9.98 12.96
N LYS A 121 6.07 9.77 14.18
CA LYS A 121 7.44 9.25 14.33
C LYS A 121 7.52 7.76 14.04
N ARG A 122 6.60 6.97 14.61
CA ARG A 122 6.61 5.51 14.42
C ARG A 122 6.47 5.10 12.94
N PRO A 123 5.50 5.61 12.15
CA PRO A 123 5.41 5.30 10.72
C PRO A 123 6.68 5.68 9.94
N LEU A 124 7.31 6.81 10.27
CA LEU A 124 8.56 7.23 9.64
C LEU A 124 9.71 6.24 9.93
N VAL A 125 9.84 5.81 11.19
CA VAL A 125 10.86 4.81 11.58
C VAL A 125 10.63 3.49 10.85
N PHE A 126 9.38 3.03 10.74
CA PHE A 126 9.06 1.79 10.01
C PHE A 126 9.41 1.91 8.53
N LEU A 127 9.18 3.08 7.92
CA LEU A 127 9.56 3.34 6.53
C LEU A 127 11.09 3.34 6.35
N ILE A 128 11.84 3.91 7.28
CA ILE A 128 13.31 3.90 7.23
C ILE A 128 13.83 2.47 7.36
N ILE A 129 13.33 1.68 8.31
CA ILE A 129 13.72 0.28 8.50
C ILE A 129 13.44 -0.53 7.22
N SER A 130 12.24 -0.42 6.67
CA SER A 130 11.89 -1.14 5.45
C SER A 130 12.66 -0.65 4.22
N GLY A 131 12.98 0.64 4.14
CA GLY A 131 13.81 1.20 3.06
C GLY A 131 15.24 0.69 3.12
N CYS A 132 15.85 0.65 4.31
CA CYS A 132 17.18 0.03 4.49
C CYS A 132 17.15 -1.46 4.15
N ALA A 133 16.14 -2.18 4.61
CA ALA A 133 15.97 -3.60 4.28
C ALA A 133 15.79 -3.80 2.76
N ASN A 134 15.03 -2.94 2.08
CA ASN A 134 14.88 -2.98 0.63
C ASN A 134 16.22 -2.85 -0.09
N ALA A 135 17.03 -1.85 0.29
CA ALA A 135 18.33 -1.63 -0.32
C ALA A 135 19.27 -2.84 -0.13
N LEU A 136 19.31 -3.40 1.08
CA LEU A 136 20.13 -4.57 1.39
C LEU A 136 19.65 -5.82 0.65
N LEU A 137 18.35 -6.05 0.61
CA LEU A 137 17.74 -7.19 -0.10
C LEU A 137 17.97 -7.09 -1.61
N ASN A 138 17.83 -5.89 -2.20
CA ASN A 138 18.11 -5.69 -3.61
C ASN A 138 19.57 -6.00 -3.93
N LEU A 139 20.49 -5.52 -3.11
CA LEU A 139 21.93 -5.81 -3.26
C LEU A 139 22.20 -7.32 -3.15
N PHE A 140 21.61 -7.97 -2.17
CA PHE A 140 21.75 -9.42 -1.97
C PHE A 140 21.18 -10.23 -3.14
N PHE A 141 19.96 -9.97 -3.56
CA PHE A 141 19.32 -10.74 -4.64
C PHE A 141 19.99 -10.51 -6.00
N VAL A 142 20.46 -9.28 -6.27
CA VAL A 142 21.11 -8.97 -7.55
C VAL A 142 22.55 -9.52 -7.59
N ILE A 143 23.35 -9.31 -6.52
CA ILE A 143 24.77 -9.66 -6.54
C ILE A 143 25.00 -11.13 -6.17
N VAL A 144 24.35 -11.63 -5.10
CA VAL A 144 24.61 -12.98 -4.59
C VAL A 144 23.76 -14.03 -5.29
N CYS A 145 22.46 -13.74 -5.47
CA CYS A 145 21.53 -14.68 -6.11
C CYS A 145 21.48 -14.55 -7.64
N HIS A 146 22.09 -13.54 -8.21
CA HIS A 146 22.07 -13.25 -9.65
C HIS A 146 20.67 -13.17 -10.24
N LEU A 147 19.67 -12.76 -9.43
CA LEU A 147 18.24 -12.64 -9.80
C LEU A 147 17.95 -11.27 -10.37
N SER A 148 18.69 -10.77 -11.33
CA SER A 148 18.45 -9.54 -12.09
C SER A 148 17.21 -8.73 -11.62
N VAL A 149 16.26 -8.48 -12.53
CA VAL A 149 15.04 -7.69 -12.28
C VAL A 149 14.07 -8.36 -11.30
N ALA A 150 13.98 -9.70 -11.32
CA ALA A 150 13.13 -10.44 -10.37
C ALA A 150 13.61 -10.27 -8.92
N GLY A 151 14.92 -10.21 -8.71
CA GLY A 151 15.51 -9.98 -7.38
C GLY A 151 15.09 -8.64 -6.77
N VAL A 152 15.09 -7.57 -7.58
CA VAL A 152 14.63 -6.24 -7.15
C VAL A 152 13.15 -6.25 -6.79
N GLY A 153 12.31 -6.93 -7.58
CA GLY A 153 10.88 -7.09 -7.29
C GLY A 153 10.64 -7.81 -5.96
N ILE A 154 11.31 -8.94 -5.75
CA ILE A 154 11.20 -9.74 -4.51
C ILE A 154 11.69 -8.94 -3.30
N GLY A 155 12.83 -8.25 -3.41
CA GLY A 155 13.36 -7.38 -2.36
C GLY A 155 12.35 -6.30 -1.95
N THR A 156 11.67 -5.71 -2.93
CA THR A 156 10.62 -4.71 -2.70
C THR A 156 9.41 -5.31 -1.96
N VAL A 157 8.92 -6.48 -2.37
CA VAL A 157 7.79 -7.13 -1.70
C VAL A 157 8.12 -7.51 -0.25
N ILE A 158 9.33 -8.04 -0.01
CA ILE A 158 9.77 -8.38 1.36
C ILE A 158 9.87 -7.11 2.22
N SER A 159 10.39 -6.01 1.70
CA SER A 159 10.47 -4.75 2.44
C SER A 159 9.08 -4.18 2.77
N GLN A 160 8.12 -4.30 1.86
CA GLN A 160 6.72 -3.94 2.10
C GLN A 160 6.08 -4.82 3.18
N LEU A 161 6.38 -6.12 3.18
CA LEU A 161 5.94 -7.04 4.24
C LEU A 161 6.51 -6.64 5.60
N ILE A 162 7.79 -6.26 5.68
CA ILE A 162 8.42 -5.79 6.92
C ILE A 162 7.69 -4.55 7.46
N SER A 163 7.46 -3.52 6.64
CA SER A 163 6.76 -2.32 7.08
C SER A 163 5.30 -2.61 7.50
N CYS A 164 4.62 -3.51 6.79
CA CYS A 164 3.28 -3.97 7.14
C CYS A 164 3.26 -4.65 8.53
N ILE A 165 4.16 -5.58 8.79
CA ILE A 165 4.26 -6.27 10.08
C ILE A 165 4.54 -5.26 11.20
N LEU A 166 5.46 -4.31 11.00
CA LEU A 166 5.80 -3.31 12.00
C LEU A 166 4.60 -2.41 12.34
N VAL A 167 3.85 -1.94 11.36
CA VAL A 167 2.69 -1.08 11.61
C VAL A 167 1.54 -1.84 12.26
N LEU A 168 1.24 -3.06 11.81
CA LEU A 168 0.17 -3.89 12.40
C LEU A 168 0.51 -4.29 13.83
N ARG A 169 1.77 -4.67 14.10
CA ARG A 169 2.24 -4.96 15.45
C ARG A 169 2.12 -3.74 16.36
N CYS A 170 2.46 -2.57 15.86
CA CYS A 170 2.32 -1.31 16.59
C CYS A 170 0.85 -1.04 16.96
N LEU A 171 -0.08 -1.16 16.02
CA LEU A 171 -1.51 -0.98 16.26
C LEU A 171 -2.09 -2.05 17.21
N TYR A 172 -1.58 -3.27 17.15
CA TYR A 172 -2.00 -4.37 18.05
C TYR A 172 -1.51 -4.15 19.49
N GLN A 173 -0.28 -3.69 19.67
CA GLN A 173 0.35 -3.49 21.00
C GLN A 173 -0.04 -2.17 21.67
N THR A 174 -0.61 -1.23 20.93
CA THR A 174 -1.01 0.05 21.51
C THR A 174 -2.33 -0.11 22.26
N GLU A 175 -2.36 0.33 23.51
CA GLU A 175 -3.58 0.40 24.32
C GLU A 175 -4.34 1.70 23.99
N GLY A 176 -5.66 1.60 23.76
CA GLY A 176 -6.51 2.76 23.49
C GLY A 176 -7.57 2.49 22.40
N SER A 177 -8.28 3.56 22.02
CA SER A 177 -9.39 3.52 21.06
C SER A 177 -8.99 3.06 19.64
N TYR A 178 -7.70 3.18 19.29
CA TYR A 178 -7.17 2.76 17.99
C TYR A 178 -6.42 1.42 18.04
N GLN A 179 -6.61 0.62 19.11
CA GLN A 179 -6.05 -0.71 19.20
C GLN A 179 -6.68 -1.66 18.16
N LEU A 180 -5.85 -2.32 17.36
CA LEU A 180 -6.31 -3.35 16.44
C LEU A 180 -6.62 -4.66 17.20
N ARG A 181 -7.86 -5.10 17.19
CA ARG A 181 -8.33 -6.37 17.78
C ARG A 181 -8.86 -7.29 16.68
N PHE A 182 -8.14 -8.33 16.35
CA PHE A 182 -8.51 -9.27 15.28
C PHE A 182 -9.90 -9.90 15.46
N SER A 183 -10.39 -10.03 16.71
CA SER A 183 -11.75 -10.53 17.00
C SER A 183 -12.87 -9.58 16.53
N LYS A 184 -12.59 -8.30 16.32
CA LYS A 184 -13.57 -7.33 15.83
C LYS A 184 -13.57 -7.21 14.29
N LEU A 185 -12.53 -7.72 13.60
CA LEU A 185 -12.47 -7.70 12.14
C LEU A 185 -13.63 -8.48 11.50
N SER A 186 -14.01 -9.62 12.08
CA SER A 186 -15.11 -10.46 11.60
C SER A 186 -16.50 -9.79 11.70
N ARG A 187 -16.66 -8.82 12.59
CA ARG A 187 -17.93 -8.10 12.76
C ARG A 187 -18.06 -6.88 11.84
N SER A 188 -16.97 -6.42 11.27
CA SER A 188 -16.92 -5.25 10.39
C SER A 188 -17.37 -5.54 8.95
N GLU A 189 -17.57 -6.80 8.58
CA GLU A 189 -18.08 -7.17 7.24
C GLU A 189 -19.50 -6.65 6.98
N GLU A 190 -20.32 -6.52 8.02
CA GLU A 190 -21.70 -6.00 7.91
C GLU A 190 -21.76 -4.48 7.64
N HIS A 191 -20.75 -3.71 8.09
CA HIS A 191 -20.71 -2.26 7.96
C HIS A 191 -19.94 -1.73 6.74
N THR A 192 -19.33 -2.61 5.93
CA THR A 192 -18.56 -2.19 4.73
C THR A 192 -19.45 -1.46 3.71
N SER A 193 -20.73 -1.79 3.64
CA SER A 193 -21.71 -1.12 2.76
C SER A 193 -22.09 0.29 3.22
N GLU A 194 -22.12 0.56 4.53
CA GLU A 194 -22.41 1.90 5.06
C GLU A 194 -21.24 2.86 4.90
N LEU A 195 -20.00 2.37 5.02
CA LEU A 195 -18.79 3.18 4.83
C LEU A 195 -18.53 3.54 3.37
N GLN A 196 -18.92 2.70 2.42
CA GLN A 196 -18.95 3.09 1.00
C GLN A 196 -19.87 4.29 0.77
N SER A 197 -21.03 4.32 1.43
CA SER A 197 -21.95 5.46 1.41
C SER A 197 -21.34 6.72 2.03
N HIS A 198 -20.61 6.61 3.14
CA HIS A 198 -19.89 7.73 3.76
C HIS A 198 -18.68 8.19 2.95
N HIS A 199 -18.01 7.30 2.24
CA HIS A 199 -16.89 7.64 1.36
C HIS A 199 -17.36 8.45 0.15
N ASP A 200 -18.51 8.10 -0.43
CA ASP A 200 -19.18 8.88 -1.48
C ASP A 200 -19.58 10.28 -0.99
N LEU A 201 -19.97 10.42 0.28
CA LEU A 201 -20.29 11.71 0.89
C LEU A 201 -19.04 12.60 1.05
N VAL A 202 -17.90 12.03 1.46
CA VAL A 202 -16.62 12.78 1.58
C VAL A 202 -16.11 13.19 0.20
N CYS A 203 -16.20 12.29 -0.81
CA CYS A 203 -15.85 12.64 -2.19
C CYS A 203 -16.76 13.75 -2.76
N ARG A 204 -18.05 13.74 -2.48
CA ARG A 204 -18.97 14.82 -2.90
C ARG A 204 -18.63 16.14 -2.22
N LEU A 205 -18.36 16.15 -0.92
CA LEU A 205 -17.98 17.37 -0.17
C LEU A 205 -16.63 17.96 -0.61
N LEU A 206 -15.73 17.14 -1.17
CA LEU A 206 -14.46 17.61 -1.76
C LEU A 206 -14.62 18.12 -3.19
N LEU A 207 -15.67 17.70 -3.91
CA LEU A 207 -15.97 18.14 -5.28
C LEU A 207 -16.86 19.39 -5.32
N GLU A 208 -17.55 19.76 -4.22
CA GLU A 208 -18.40 20.96 -4.12
C GLU A 208 -17.67 22.21 -3.60
N LYS A 209 -16.34 22.17 -3.48
CA LYS A 209 -15.46 23.31 -3.19
C LYS A 209 -14.57 23.61 -4.38
#